data_a835803059243e6a9b7c21cc6ad85543
#
_entry.id   a835803059243e6a9b7c21cc6ad85543
#
_cell.length_a   1.000
_cell.length_b   1.000
_cell.length_c   1.000
_cell.angle_alpha   90.00
_cell.angle_beta   90.00
_cell.angle_gamma   90.00
#
_symmetry.space_group_name_H-M   'P 1'
#
loop_
_entity.id
_entity.type
_entity.pdbx_description
1 polymer ?
#
loop_
_entity_poly.entity_id
_entity_poly.type
_entity_poly.pdbx_seq_one_letter_code
_entity_poly.pdbx_strand_id
1 'polypeptide(L)'
;MTMKKISIFIFAALLLISCNDMKVQRFEGNALGTYYAVTYKGAKDPSLQAEVDSILNSINETFSIFNETSMISKINNNQEVILNKDFIEVFTIAQRIGKETDGALEMTIGPLVNLWGFGKDERKTDISQAEIDSILALIGYWKVQLDEKTIIKENPNIQLNFNAIAKGYAVDKVADYLVKKGYKNCVVDIGGEIVAKGKKYFDQEWNIGLQQPTRTRDGEMHADETFHLQDRAVATSGNYRNYFEENGQRYAHIINPKTGRPEKSKLLSVTVIADHCVEADAYATAFMVMGMDKTKQFLKDHPELTCIFIYDENGTYHTEVCNEPKNQ
;
A
#
# COMPACT_ATOMS: atom_id res chain seq x y z
N MET A 1 35.13 35.01 48.60
CA MET A 1 35.68 34.26 47.46
C MET A 1 34.99 32.89 47.29
N THR A 2 33.65 32.83 47.40
CA THR A 2 32.89 31.56 47.43
C THR A 2 31.66 31.50 46.53
N MET A 3 31.28 32.56 45.82
CA MET A 3 30.10 32.58 44.95
C MET A 3 30.33 32.23 43.46
N LYS A 4 31.61 32.27 42.98
CA LYS A 4 31.91 31.96 41.55
C LYS A 4 32.01 30.46 41.25
N LYS A 5 32.16 29.59 42.22
CA LYS A 5 32.30 28.13 41.98
C LYS A 5 30.99 27.36 41.88
N ILE A 6 29.86 27.92 42.41
CA ILE A 6 28.55 27.26 42.38
C ILE A 6 27.87 27.41 41.03
N SER A 7 28.06 28.53 40.30
CA SER A 7 27.46 28.74 39.01
C SER A 7 28.01 27.86 37.87
N ILE A 8 29.26 27.39 37.99
CA ILE A 8 29.89 26.51 37.00
C ILE A 8 29.37 25.08 37.10
N PHE A 9 29.00 24.63 38.33
CA PHE A 9 28.47 23.28 38.54
C PHE A 9 27.03 23.11 38.04
N ILE A 10 26.18 24.15 38.11
CA ILE A 10 24.79 24.11 37.62
C ILE A 10 24.77 24.15 36.09
N PHE A 11 25.71 24.83 35.42
CA PHE A 11 25.78 24.84 33.95
C PHE A 11 26.33 23.54 33.34
N ALA A 12 27.20 22.82 34.08
CA ALA A 12 27.70 21.49 33.68
C ALA A 12 26.63 20.38 33.85
N ALA A 13 25.71 20.51 34.80
CA ALA A 13 24.63 19.53 34.99
C ALA A 13 23.52 19.61 33.95
N LEU A 14 23.34 20.78 33.29
CA LEU A 14 22.35 20.96 32.21
C LEU A 14 22.82 20.40 30.85
N LEU A 15 24.10 20.08 30.68
CA LEU A 15 24.66 19.50 29.44
C LEU A 15 24.60 17.96 29.42
N LEU A 16 24.17 17.30 30.48
CA LEU A 16 24.12 15.82 30.55
C LEU A 16 22.73 15.23 30.22
N ILE A 17 21.73 16.07 29.91
CA ILE A 17 20.35 15.60 29.60
C ILE A 17 20.14 15.32 28.10
N SER A 18 21.13 15.62 27.24
CA SER A 18 20.93 15.64 25.78
C SER A 18 21.43 14.41 25.01
N CYS A 19 21.71 13.27 25.64
CA CYS A 19 22.24 12.10 24.90
C CYS A 19 21.32 10.91 24.78
N ASN A 20 20.03 10.99 25.18
CA ASN A 20 19.13 9.84 25.15
C ASN A 20 18.20 9.79 23.92
N ASP A 21 18.15 10.85 23.12
CA ASP A 21 17.15 10.97 22.02
C ASP A 21 17.62 10.47 20.66
N MET A 22 18.77 9.83 20.56
CA MET A 22 19.41 9.49 19.29
C MET A 22 19.34 8.01 18.92
N LYS A 23 18.65 7.16 19.70
CA LYS A 23 18.56 5.72 19.40
C LYS A 23 17.46 5.43 18.41
N VAL A 24 17.78 4.57 17.45
CA VAL A 24 16.75 3.96 16.59
C VAL A 24 16.11 2.83 17.37
N GLN A 25 14.80 2.87 17.44
CA GLN A 25 13.93 1.84 18.03
C GLN A 25 13.21 1.11 16.91
N ARG A 26 12.88 -0.16 17.11
CA ARG A 26 12.08 -0.97 16.19
C ARG A 26 11.14 -1.87 16.96
N PHE A 27 9.94 -2.03 16.46
CA PHE A 27 9.00 -3.07 16.84
C PHE A 27 8.26 -3.58 15.59
N GLU A 28 7.70 -4.76 15.70
CA GLU A 28 7.01 -5.45 14.61
C GLU A 28 5.83 -6.27 15.13
N GLY A 29 4.91 -6.59 14.25
CA GLY A 29 3.73 -7.39 14.55
C GLY A 29 3.04 -7.88 13.27
N ASN A 30 1.79 -8.33 13.40
CA ASN A 30 0.97 -8.78 12.29
C ASN A 30 -0.35 -8.00 12.26
N ALA A 31 -0.73 -7.51 11.08
CA ALA A 31 -1.98 -6.82 10.84
C ALA A 31 -2.37 -6.91 9.36
N LEU A 32 -3.65 -6.69 9.04
CA LEU A 32 -4.14 -6.63 7.65
C LEU A 32 -3.76 -7.86 6.80
N GLY A 33 -3.64 -9.03 7.43
CA GLY A 33 -3.26 -10.28 6.76
C GLY A 33 -1.78 -10.41 6.41
N THR A 34 -0.91 -9.53 6.93
CA THR A 34 0.54 -9.51 6.69
C THR A 34 1.31 -9.07 7.94
N TYR A 35 2.65 -8.97 7.84
CA TYR A 35 3.48 -8.37 8.87
C TYR A 35 3.45 -6.84 8.80
N TYR A 36 3.81 -6.19 9.91
CA TYR A 36 4.21 -4.79 9.93
C TYR A 36 5.49 -4.59 10.73
N ALA A 37 6.24 -3.54 10.39
CA ALA A 37 7.42 -3.11 11.12
C ALA A 37 7.46 -1.58 11.21
N VAL A 38 7.71 -1.07 12.40
CA VAL A 38 7.88 0.36 12.66
C VAL A 38 9.29 0.59 13.19
N THR A 39 10.04 1.45 12.51
CA THR A 39 11.36 1.91 12.95
C THR A 39 11.30 3.41 13.17
N TYR A 40 11.73 3.90 14.33
CA TYR A 40 11.69 5.32 14.64
C TYR A 40 12.91 5.77 15.46
N LYS A 41 13.26 7.03 15.36
CA LYS A 41 14.33 7.65 16.13
C LYS A 41 13.75 8.37 17.33
N GLY A 42 14.15 7.95 18.53
CA GLY A 42 13.65 8.55 19.77
C GLY A 42 13.87 7.66 20.99
N ALA A 43 13.31 8.09 22.13
CA ALA A 43 13.26 7.29 23.33
C ALA A 43 12.33 6.08 23.13
N LYS A 44 12.62 4.98 23.83
CA LYS A 44 11.74 3.79 23.81
C LYS A 44 10.40 4.16 24.46
N ASP A 45 9.31 3.98 23.72
CA ASP A 45 7.94 4.18 24.17
C ASP A 45 7.23 2.81 24.24
N PRO A 46 6.99 2.28 25.45
CA PRO A 46 6.35 0.97 25.61
C PRO A 46 4.88 0.92 25.16
N SER A 47 4.20 2.07 25.07
CA SER A 47 2.79 2.15 24.65
C SER A 47 2.63 2.21 23.12
N LEU A 48 3.67 2.59 22.39
CA LEU A 48 3.58 2.94 20.98
C LEU A 48 3.12 1.76 20.11
N GLN A 49 3.57 0.55 20.41
CA GLN A 49 3.13 -0.64 19.66
C GLN A 49 1.64 -0.89 19.82
N ALA A 50 1.10 -0.82 21.04
CA ALA A 50 -0.34 -1.02 21.28
C ALA A 50 -1.19 0.07 20.61
N GLU A 51 -0.68 1.31 20.54
CA GLU A 51 -1.36 2.40 19.85
C GLU A 51 -1.37 2.19 18.33
N VAL A 52 -0.26 1.72 17.74
CA VAL A 52 -0.18 1.34 16.34
C VAL A 52 -1.11 0.15 16.04
N ASP A 53 -1.11 -0.89 16.88
CA ASP A 53 -2.04 -2.02 16.75
C ASP A 53 -3.50 -1.56 16.75
N SER A 54 -3.86 -0.60 17.60
CA SER A 54 -5.21 -0.02 17.63
C SER A 54 -5.58 0.69 16.32
N ILE A 55 -4.65 1.44 15.71
CA ILE A 55 -4.87 2.08 14.41
C ILE A 55 -5.09 1.02 13.33
N LEU A 56 -4.23 0.00 13.27
CA LEU A 56 -4.30 -1.06 12.27
C LEU A 56 -5.58 -1.89 12.42
N ASN A 57 -6.03 -2.15 13.66
CA ASN A 57 -7.29 -2.82 13.93
C ASN A 57 -8.49 -1.99 13.43
N SER A 58 -8.50 -0.67 13.66
CA SER A 58 -9.56 0.22 13.16
C SER A 58 -9.64 0.20 11.62
N ILE A 59 -8.50 0.16 10.95
CA ILE A 59 -8.43 0.04 9.49
C ILE A 59 -8.96 -1.33 9.03
N ASN A 60 -8.62 -2.40 9.74
CA ASN A 60 -9.14 -3.74 9.46
C ASN A 60 -10.66 -3.81 9.65
N GLU A 61 -11.21 -3.20 10.70
CA GLU A 61 -12.65 -3.08 10.94
C GLU A 61 -13.36 -2.25 9.86
N THR A 62 -12.64 -1.36 9.19
CA THR A 62 -13.20 -0.55 8.10
C THR A 62 -13.16 -1.29 6.76
N PHE A 63 -12.02 -1.90 6.38
CA PHE A 63 -11.76 -2.32 4.99
C PHE A 63 -11.64 -3.83 4.78
N SER A 64 -11.59 -4.66 5.82
CA SER A 64 -11.42 -6.11 5.64
C SER A 64 -12.68 -6.75 5.05
N ILE A 65 -12.56 -7.26 3.82
CA ILE A 65 -13.64 -8.07 3.21
C ILE A 65 -13.80 -9.44 3.90
N PHE A 66 -12.81 -9.90 4.67
CA PHE A 66 -12.83 -11.17 5.39
C PHE A 66 -13.50 -11.07 6.77
N ASN A 67 -13.64 -9.86 7.31
CA ASN A 67 -14.35 -9.59 8.54
C ASN A 67 -15.83 -9.27 8.20
N GLU A 68 -16.75 -10.14 8.54
CA GLU A 68 -18.18 -9.98 8.25
C GLU A 68 -18.82 -8.76 8.94
N THR A 69 -18.23 -8.32 10.05
CA THR A 69 -18.71 -7.15 10.80
C THR A 69 -18.05 -5.85 10.39
N SER A 70 -17.08 -5.88 9.46
CA SER A 70 -16.42 -4.69 8.95
C SER A 70 -17.39 -3.75 8.23
N MET A 71 -16.99 -2.47 8.14
CA MET A 71 -17.80 -1.46 7.44
C MET A 71 -18.01 -1.83 5.97
N ILE A 72 -16.96 -2.22 5.26
CA ILE A 72 -17.07 -2.62 3.84
C ILE A 72 -17.95 -3.85 3.65
N SER A 73 -17.86 -4.85 4.55
CA SER A 73 -18.73 -6.05 4.48
C SER A 73 -20.20 -5.71 4.67
N LYS A 74 -20.54 -4.80 5.59
CA LYS A 74 -21.90 -4.30 5.77
C LYS A 74 -22.42 -3.58 4.52
N ILE A 75 -21.60 -2.70 3.91
CA ILE A 75 -21.95 -2.00 2.67
C ILE A 75 -22.16 -2.99 1.52
N ASN A 76 -21.30 -4.00 1.40
CA ASN A 76 -21.41 -5.04 0.39
C ASN A 76 -22.68 -5.88 0.55
N ASN A 77 -23.14 -6.08 1.79
CA ASN A 77 -24.39 -6.75 2.14
C ASN A 77 -25.62 -5.80 2.16
N ASN A 78 -25.49 -4.58 1.61
CA ASN A 78 -26.57 -3.58 1.54
C ASN A 78 -27.17 -3.19 2.89
N GLN A 79 -26.37 -3.26 3.96
CA GLN A 79 -26.76 -2.76 5.27
C GLN A 79 -26.50 -1.24 5.34
N GLU A 80 -27.36 -0.53 6.03
CA GLU A 80 -27.15 0.88 6.31
C GLU A 80 -25.96 1.08 7.25
N VAL A 81 -25.02 1.92 6.85
CA VAL A 81 -23.81 2.22 7.60
C VAL A 81 -23.50 3.72 7.48
N ILE A 82 -23.24 4.35 8.60
CA ILE A 82 -22.64 5.69 8.63
C ILE A 82 -21.14 5.54 8.47
N LEU A 83 -20.61 6.09 7.39
CA LEU A 83 -19.19 5.98 7.04
C LEU A 83 -18.32 6.75 8.03
N ASN A 84 -17.21 6.16 8.42
CA ASN A 84 -16.16 6.85 9.15
C ASN A 84 -15.28 7.69 8.20
N LYS A 85 -14.42 8.51 8.79
CA LYS A 85 -13.53 9.40 8.03
C LYS A 85 -12.57 8.62 7.13
N ASP A 86 -12.03 7.50 7.62
CA ASP A 86 -11.05 6.68 6.89
C ASP A 86 -11.68 6.10 5.61
N PHE A 87 -12.93 5.61 5.70
CA PHE A 87 -13.65 5.10 4.52
C PHE A 87 -13.89 6.19 3.48
N ILE A 88 -14.34 7.37 3.91
CA ILE A 88 -14.61 8.50 3.00
C ILE A 88 -13.33 8.92 2.29
N GLU A 89 -12.21 9.00 3.00
CA GLU A 89 -10.91 9.40 2.47
C GLU A 89 -10.41 8.38 1.42
N VAL A 90 -10.39 7.09 1.75
CA VAL A 90 -9.98 6.03 0.82
C VAL A 90 -10.89 5.93 -0.39
N PHE A 91 -12.22 6.03 -0.20
CA PHE A 91 -13.19 6.04 -1.30
C PHE A 91 -12.91 7.18 -2.27
N THR A 92 -12.69 8.39 -1.76
CA THR A 92 -12.44 9.58 -2.57
C THR A 92 -11.16 9.44 -3.39
N ILE A 93 -10.07 8.92 -2.76
CA ILE A 93 -8.80 8.69 -3.46
C ILE A 93 -8.97 7.59 -4.51
N ALA A 94 -9.64 6.47 -4.18
CA ALA A 94 -9.87 5.38 -5.11
C ALA A 94 -10.71 5.81 -6.32
N GLN A 95 -11.73 6.65 -6.11
CA GLN A 95 -12.56 7.20 -7.19
C GLN A 95 -11.75 8.13 -8.10
N ARG A 96 -10.91 9.00 -7.54
CA ARG A 96 -10.01 9.89 -8.28
C ARG A 96 -9.04 9.08 -9.14
N ILE A 97 -8.27 8.16 -8.53
CA ILE A 97 -7.28 7.35 -9.26
C ILE A 97 -7.96 6.42 -10.26
N GLY A 98 -9.13 5.86 -9.92
CA GLY A 98 -9.93 5.09 -10.87
C GLY A 98 -10.29 5.88 -12.13
N LYS A 99 -10.67 7.15 -11.98
CA LYS A 99 -10.94 8.06 -13.10
C LYS A 99 -9.67 8.40 -13.90
N GLU A 100 -8.57 8.73 -13.23
CA GLU A 100 -7.28 9.07 -13.85
C GLU A 100 -6.70 7.91 -14.66
N THR A 101 -6.88 6.67 -14.19
CA THR A 101 -6.37 5.44 -14.81
C THR A 101 -7.38 4.74 -15.73
N ASP A 102 -8.48 5.41 -16.10
CA ASP A 102 -9.54 4.85 -16.97
C ASP A 102 -10.05 3.49 -16.45
N GLY A 103 -10.26 3.38 -15.13
CA GLY A 103 -10.77 2.20 -14.45
C GLY A 103 -9.74 1.07 -14.27
N ALA A 104 -8.45 1.31 -14.47
CA ALA A 104 -7.42 0.31 -14.16
C ALA A 104 -7.31 0.07 -12.65
N LEU A 105 -7.44 1.12 -11.82
CA LEU A 105 -7.80 0.97 -10.41
C LEU A 105 -9.33 0.92 -10.31
N GLU A 106 -9.87 -0.18 -9.79
CA GLU A 106 -11.31 -0.40 -9.77
C GLU A 106 -11.78 -0.89 -8.40
N MET A 107 -12.49 -0.03 -7.67
CA MET A 107 -12.98 -0.36 -6.33
C MET A 107 -14.22 -1.25 -6.32
N THR A 108 -14.93 -1.40 -7.46
CA THR A 108 -16.09 -2.31 -7.58
C THR A 108 -15.70 -3.72 -8.02
N ILE A 109 -14.39 -4.03 -8.02
CA ILE A 109 -13.80 -5.30 -8.50
C ILE A 109 -14.19 -6.53 -7.66
N GLY A 110 -14.83 -6.35 -6.50
CA GLY A 110 -15.14 -7.41 -5.54
C GLY A 110 -15.75 -8.68 -6.15
N PRO A 111 -16.78 -8.61 -7.01
CA PRO A 111 -17.36 -9.80 -7.60
C PRO A 111 -16.39 -10.59 -8.49
N LEU A 112 -15.49 -9.92 -9.21
CA LEU A 112 -14.44 -10.59 -10.00
C LEU A 112 -13.39 -11.24 -9.11
N VAL A 113 -12.99 -10.57 -8.03
CA VAL A 113 -12.04 -11.11 -7.05
C VAL A 113 -12.58 -12.39 -6.42
N ASN A 114 -13.89 -12.45 -6.09
CA ASN A 114 -14.55 -13.64 -5.59
C ASN A 114 -14.63 -14.74 -6.66
N LEU A 115 -15.02 -14.41 -7.90
CA LEU A 115 -15.12 -15.37 -9.00
C LEU A 115 -13.80 -16.13 -9.23
N TRP A 116 -12.68 -15.41 -9.15
CA TRP A 116 -11.34 -15.99 -9.37
C TRP A 116 -10.72 -16.60 -8.11
N GLY A 117 -11.44 -16.63 -6.96
CA GLY A 117 -10.99 -17.25 -5.71
C GLY A 117 -9.88 -16.46 -4.96
N PHE A 118 -9.75 -15.17 -5.23
CA PHE A 118 -8.86 -14.28 -4.47
C PHE A 118 -9.60 -13.50 -3.37
N GLY A 119 -10.92 -13.72 -3.22
CA GLY A 119 -11.79 -13.14 -2.22
C GLY A 119 -12.18 -14.13 -1.12
N LYS A 120 -13.44 -14.00 -0.65
CA LYS A 120 -14.01 -14.89 0.38
C LYS A 120 -14.43 -16.24 -0.16
N ASP A 121 -14.84 -16.30 -1.41
CA ASP A 121 -15.42 -17.48 -2.01
C ASP A 121 -14.34 -18.44 -2.49
N GLU A 122 -14.65 -19.74 -2.47
CA GLU A 122 -13.80 -20.74 -3.09
C GLU A 122 -13.73 -20.49 -4.60
N ARG A 123 -12.54 -20.73 -5.15
CA ARG A 123 -12.33 -20.58 -6.59
C ARG A 123 -13.28 -21.49 -7.38
N LYS A 124 -13.96 -20.92 -8.36
CA LYS A 124 -14.68 -21.70 -9.36
C LYS A 124 -13.73 -22.28 -10.40
N THR A 125 -13.99 -23.54 -10.77
CA THR A 125 -13.45 -24.16 -11.99
C THR A 125 -14.44 -23.93 -13.12
N ASP A 126 -13.96 -23.88 -14.38
CA ASP A 126 -14.81 -23.75 -15.57
C ASP A 126 -15.64 -22.45 -15.65
N ILE A 127 -14.98 -21.31 -15.40
CA ILE A 127 -15.61 -19.98 -15.50
C ILE A 127 -15.98 -19.69 -16.96
N SER A 128 -17.28 -19.59 -17.26
CA SER A 128 -17.79 -19.28 -18.60
C SER A 128 -17.67 -17.79 -18.93
N GLN A 129 -17.61 -17.45 -20.23
CA GLN A 129 -17.60 -16.06 -20.66
C GLN A 129 -18.90 -15.34 -20.24
N ALA A 130 -20.05 -16.01 -20.27
CA ALA A 130 -21.32 -15.43 -19.88
C ALA A 130 -21.33 -15.02 -18.39
N GLU A 131 -20.68 -15.78 -17.49
CA GLU A 131 -20.54 -15.41 -16.09
C GLU A 131 -19.65 -14.16 -15.96
N ILE A 132 -18.53 -14.11 -16.67
CA ILE A 132 -17.64 -12.93 -16.70
C ILE A 132 -18.42 -11.71 -17.16
N ASP A 133 -19.14 -11.80 -18.28
CA ASP A 133 -19.91 -10.69 -18.87
C ASP A 133 -21.00 -10.19 -17.91
N SER A 134 -21.67 -11.12 -17.21
CA SER A 134 -22.67 -10.78 -16.16
C SER A 134 -22.05 -9.98 -15.00
N ILE A 135 -20.85 -10.36 -14.57
CA ILE A 135 -20.13 -9.66 -13.51
C ILE A 135 -19.57 -8.32 -14.00
N LEU A 136 -19.03 -8.26 -15.22
CA LEU A 136 -18.54 -7.01 -15.81
C LEU A 136 -19.63 -5.93 -15.87
N ALA A 137 -20.90 -6.30 -16.00
CA ALA A 137 -22.02 -5.37 -15.90
C ALA A 137 -22.13 -4.65 -14.53
N LEU A 138 -21.52 -5.21 -13.47
CA LEU A 138 -21.47 -4.62 -12.13
C LEU A 138 -20.23 -3.75 -11.89
N ILE A 139 -19.21 -3.87 -12.75
CA ILE A 139 -17.91 -3.19 -12.57
C ILE A 139 -17.98 -1.77 -13.13
N GLY A 140 -17.44 -0.82 -12.39
CA GLY A 140 -17.32 0.59 -12.78
C GLY A 140 -17.34 1.52 -11.57
N TYR A 141 -16.22 2.19 -11.28
CA TYR A 141 -16.08 3.13 -10.15
C TYR A 141 -17.15 4.24 -10.16
N TRP A 142 -17.71 4.59 -11.33
CA TRP A 142 -18.77 5.58 -11.48
C TRP A 142 -20.16 5.07 -11.07
N LYS A 143 -20.35 3.76 -10.88
CA LYS A 143 -21.61 3.11 -10.47
C LYS A 143 -21.86 3.17 -8.96
N VAL A 144 -20.91 3.74 -8.23
CA VAL A 144 -21.01 3.98 -6.79
C VAL A 144 -20.71 5.42 -6.48
N GLN A 145 -21.49 6.01 -5.59
CA GLN A 145 -21.38 7.41 -5.23
C GLN A 145 -21.37 7.55 -3.71
N LEU A 146 -20.57 8.50 -3.24
CA LEU A 146 -20.60 8.97 -1.86
C LEU A 146 -21.71 10.02 -1.74
N ASP A 147 -22.69 9.77 -0.89
CA ASP A 147 -23.76 10.70 -0.55
C ASP A 147 -23.66 11.05 0.94
N GLU A 148 -23.15 12.25 1.26
CA GLU A 148 -22.78 12.66 2.61
C GLU A 148 -21.91 11.63 3.35
N LYS A 149 -22.53 10.73 4.11
CA LYS A 149 -21.87 9.67 4.89
C LYS A 149 -22.40 8.28 4.59
N THR A 150 -22.93 8.07 3.40
CA THR A 150 -23.44 6.78 2.93
C THR A 150 -22.94 6.47 1.53
N ILE A 151 -23.03 5.20 1.12
CA ILE A 151 -22.72 4.76 -0.25
C ILE A 151 -24.00 4.45 -0.98
N ILE A 152 -24.19 5.07 -2.14
CA ILE A 152 -25.26 4.72 -3.09
C ILE A 152 -24.63 3.84 -4.18
N LYS A 153 -25.21 2.66 -4.40
CA LYS A 153 -24.85 1.73 -5.47
C LYS A 153 -25.92 1.72 -6.54
N GLU A 154 -25.53 1.80 -7.82
CA GLU A 154 -26.45 1.69 -8.96
C GLU A 154 -27.14 0.32 -9.00
N ASN A 155 -26.45 -0.72 -8.54
CA ASN A 155 -26.97 -2.07 -8.42
C ASN A 155 -26.57 -2.67 -7.06
N PRO A 156 -27.50 -3.28 -6.29
CA PRO A 156 -27.21 -3.86 -4.99
C PRO A 156 -26.16 -4.99 -5.02
N ASN A 157 -25.96 -5.63 -6.17
CA ASN A 157 -24.97 -6.69 -6.33
C ASN A 157 -23.52 -6.16 -6.53
N ILE A 158 -23.32 -4.85 -6.65
CA ILE A 158 -22.00 -4.25 -6.66
C ILE A 158 -21.33 -4.49 -5.30
N GLN A 159 -20.09 -4.98 -5.32
CA GLN A 159 -19.28 -5.21 -4.13
C GLN A 159 -17.99 -4.42 -4.21
N LEU A 160 -17.74 -3.62 -3.18
CA LEU A 160 -16.51 -2.84 -3.04
C LEU A 160 -15.37 -3.72 -2.54
N ASN A 161 -14.16 -3.40 -3.00
CA ASN A 161 -12.91 -3.98 -2.53
C ASN A 161 -11.81 -2.92 -2.60
N PHE A 162 -11.16 -2.65 -1.47
CA PHE A 162 -10.08 -1.66 -1.35
C PHE A 162 -8.71 -2.31 -1.09
N ASN A 163 -8.53 -3.61 -1.38
CA ASN A 163 -7.26 -4.31 -1.12
C ASN A 163 -6.06 -3.70 -1.87
N ALA A 164 -6.31 -3.00 -2.98
CA ALA A 164 -5.29 -2.34 -3.80
C ALA A 164 -4.86 -0.95 -3.28
N ILE A 165 -5.37 -0.51 -2.13
CA ILE A 165 -5.13 0.85 -1.60
C ILE A 165 -5.10 0.89 -0.06
N ALA A 166 -5.74 -0.08 0.60
CA ALA A 166 -5.93 -0.04 2.04
C ALA A 166 -4.63 -0.20 2.84
N LYS A 167 -3.63 -0.95 2.32
CA LYS A 167 -2.34 -1.10 2.99
C LYS A 167 -1.53 0.18 2.92
N GLY A 168 -1.44 0.81 1.75
CA GLY A 168 -0.81 2.12 1.60
C GLY A 168 -1.43 3.18 2.51
N TYR A 169 -2.76 3.19 2.62
CA TYR A 169 -3.45 4.06 3.55
C TYR A 169 -3.08 3.79 5.01
N ALA A 170 -2.99 2.52 5.41
CA ALA A 170 -2.60 2.14 6.75
C ALA A 170 -1.17 2.61 7.09
N VAL A 171 -0.24 2.49 6.14
CA VAL A 171 1.14 2.98 6.27
C VAL A 171 1.15 4.48 6.55
N ASP A 172 0.42 5.27 5.74
CA ASP A 172 0.34 6.73 5.90
C ASP A 172 -0.27 7.10 7.26
N LYS A 173 -1.36 6.44 7.69
CA LYS A 173 -2.00 6.70 8.98
C LYS A 173 -1.08 6.45 10.17
N VAL A 174 -0.31 5.35 10.14
CA VAL A 174 0.65 5.03 11.21
C VAL A 174 1.79 6.05 11.21
N ALA A 175 2.34 6.42 10.03
CA ALA A 175 3.41 7.39 9.93
C ALA A 175 2.97 8.78 10.42
N ASP A 176 1.78 9.24 10.03
CA ASP A 176 1.21 10.49 10.49
C ASP A 176 1.00 10.51 12.01
N TYR A 177 0.57 9.38 12.57
CA TYR A 177 0.44 9.23 14.01
C TYR A 177 1.79 9.38 14.72
N LEU A 178 2.85 8.70 14.22
CA LEU A 178 4.20 8.81 14.76
C LEU A 178 4.71 10.25 14.73
N VAL A 179 4.55 10.93 13.59
CA VAL A 179 4.96 12.33 13.41
C VAL A 179 4.22 13.26 14.39
N LYS A 180 2.90 13.07 14.59
CA LYS A 180 2.09 13.83 15.57
C LYS A 180 2.54 13.58 17.00
N LYS A 181 3.01 12.38 17.34
CA LYS A 181 3.61 12.07 18.64
C LYS A 181 5.03 12.65 18.84
N GLY A 182 5.62 13.23 17.78
CA GLY A 182 6.96 13.82 17.81
C GLY A 182 8.05 12.95 17.23
N TYR A 183 7.77 11.73 16.75
CA TYR A 183 8.71 10.81 16.09
C TYR A 183 8.83 11.16 14.60
N LYS A 184 9.46 12.30 14.31
CA LYS A 184 9.56 12.86 12.94
C LYS A 184 10.46 12.05 12.00
N ASN A 185 11.31 11.18 12.54
CA ASN A 185 12.23 10.35 11.76
C ASN A 185 11.81 8.90 11.95
N CYS A 186 11.10 8.35 11.00
CA CYS A 186 10.54 7.00 11.09
C CYS A 186 10.39 6.34 9.72
N VAL A 187 10.34 5.01 9.75
CA VAL A 187 9.93 4.15 8.63
C VAL A 187 8.81 3.26 9.12
N VAL A 188 7.74 3.20 8.33
CA VAL A 188 6.63 2.27 8.52
C VAL A 188 6.58 1.35 7.31
N ASP A 189 6.58 0.05 7.56
CA ASP A 189 6.47 -1.01 6.56
C ASP A 189 5.29 -1.91 6.91
N ILE A 190 4.35 -2.10 6.01
CA ILE A 190 3.22 -3.02 6.16
C ILE A 190 3.13 -3.89 4.92
N GLY A 191 3.71 -5.10 4.99
CA GLY A 191 3.68 -6.07 3.90
C GLY A 191 4.46 -5.67 2.65
N GLY A 192 5.38 -4.69 2.77
CA GLY A 192 6.21 -4.17 1.70
C GLY A 192 5.75 -2.82 1.14
N GLU A 193 4.62 -2.29 1.57
CA GLU A 193 4.23 -0.89 1.40
C GLU A 193 4.94 -0.08 2.49
N ILE A 194 5.71 0.93 2.10
CA ILE A 194 6.64 1.62 3.00
C ILE A 194 6.52 3.13 2.85
N VAL A 195 6.58 3.83 3.96
CA VAL A 195 6.84 5.27 4.00
C VAL A 195 8.07 5.55 4.87
N ALA A 196 8.92 6.45 4.38
CA ALA A 196 10.06 6.96 5.14
C ALA A 196 9.86 8.45 5.41
N LYS A 197 9.94 8.85 6.68
CA LYS A 197 9.86 10.26 7.11
C LYS A 197 11.18 10.69 7.73
N GLY A 198 11.63 11.91 7.39
CA GLY A 198 12.87 12.48 7.89
C GLY A 198 14.10 11.66 7.57
N LYS A 199 15.11 11.67 8.47
CA LYS A 199 16.44 11.07 8.24
C LYS A 199 16.84 10.09 9.34
N LYS A 200 17.64 9.09 9.00
CA LYS A 200 18.11 8.06 9.93
C LYS A 200 19.12 8.60 10.94
N TYR A 201 20.35 8.95 10.49
CA TYR A 201 21.45 9.49 11.29
C TYR A 201 22.22 10.54 10.49
N PHE A 202 22.75 11.59 11.12
CA PHE A 202 23.72 12.52 10.54
C PHE A 202 23.43 12.87 9.06
N ASP A 203 22.20 13.25 8.75
CA ASP A 203 21.72 13.53 7.39
C ASP A 203 21.63 12.32 6.43
N GLN A 204 21.77 11.08 6.90
CA GLN A 204 21.56 9.91 6.07
C GLN A 204 20.06 9.65 5.85
N GLU A 205 19.69 9.43 4.61
CA GLU A 205 18.36 8.98 4.23
C GLU A 205 18.11 7.53 4.66
N TRP A 206 16.87 7.10 4.61
CA TRP A 206 16.51 5.71 4.88
C TRP A 206 16.80 4.86 3.65
N ASN A 207 17.53 3.75 3.84
CA ASN A 207 17.79 2.78 2.78
C ASN A 207 16.65 1.76 2.78
N ILE A 208 15.90 1.70 1.69
CA ILE A 208 14.82 0.74 1.48
C ILE A 208 15.24 -0.24 0.38
N GLY A 209 15.21 -1.52 0.69
CA GLY A 209 15.49 -2.59 -0.27
C GLY A 209 14.27 -2.87 -1.15
N LEU A 210 14.46 -2.92 -2.47
CA LEU A 210 13.45 -3.41 -3.39
C LEU A 210 13.57 -4.93 -3.50
N GLN A 211 12.48 -5.63 -3.21
CA GLN A 211 12.44 -7.08 -3.38
C GLN A 211 12.34 -7.43 -4.85
N GLN A 212 13.34 -8.14 -5.38
CA GLN A 212 13.32 -8.65 -6.74
C GLN A 212 12.54 -9.98 -6.85
N PRO A 213 11.86 -10.25 -7.99
CA PRO A 213 11.28 -11.55 -8.28
C PRO A 213 12.41 -12.60 -8.35
N THR A 214 12.38 -13.62 -7.48
CA THR A 214 13.33 -14.74 -7.54
C THR A 214 12.77 -15.88 -8.39
N ARG A 215 13.63 -16.55 -9.18
CA ARG A 215 13.26 -17.75 -9.95
C ARG A 215 13.11 -19.00 -9.08
N THR A 216 13.62 -18.99 -7.84
CA THR A 216 13.63 -20.14 -6.94
C THR A 216 12.45 -20.08 -5.97
N ARG A 217 11.80 -21.23 -5.76
CA ARG A 217 10.72 -21.44 -4.78
C ARG A 217 11.16 -21.14 -3.34
N ASP A 218 12.45 -21.18 -3.07
CA ASP A 218 13.05 -21.09 -1.73
C ASP A 218 13.37 -19.66 -1.29
N GLY A 219 12.99 -18.66 -2.11
CA GLY A 219 12.76 -17.27 -1.68
C GLY A 219 13.90 -16.59 -0.91
N GLU A 220 15.18 -16.83 -1.24
CA GLU A 220 16.22 -15.94 -0.76
C GLU A 220 16.01 -14.54 -1.38
N MET A 221 15.66 -13.60 -0.52
CA MET A 221 15.42 -12.20 -0.89
C MET A 221 16.79 -11.54 -1.09
N HIS A 222 17.20 -11.41 -2.33
CA HIS A 222 18.29 -10.51 -2.66
C HIS A 222 17.68 -9.13 -2.94
N ALA A 223 17.87 -8.20 -2.03
CA ALA A 223 17.66 -6.78 -2.29
C ALA A 223 18.88 -6.28 -3.08
N ASP A 224 18.91 -6.53 -4.38
CA ASP A 224 20.04 -6.12 -5.22
C ASP A 224 20.00 -4.61 -5.52
N GLU A 225 18.86 -3.95 -5.28
CA GLU A 225 18.71 -2.51 -5.43
C GLU A 225 18.18 -1.90 -4.14
N THR A 226 18.87 -0.88 -3.65
CA THR A 226 18.44 -0.08 -2.51
C THR A 226 18.13 1.33 -2.98
N PHE A 227 17.00 1.86 -2.52
CA PHE A 227 16.61 3.24 -2.75
C PHE A 227 16.78 4.05 -1.49
N HIS A 228 17.25 5.26 -1.67
CA HIS A 228 17.28 6.24 -0.60
C HIS A 228 15.95 6.98 -0.59
N LEU A 229 15.21 6.88 0.51
CA LEU A 229 13.94 7.58 0.67
C LEU A 229 14.00 8.59 1.80
N GLN A 230 13.53 9.80 1.50
CA GLN A 230 13.27 10.85 2.48
C GLN A 230 11.91 11.48 2.14
N ASP A 231 11.01 11.49 3.12
CA ASP A 231 9.66 12.06 3.01
C ASP A 231 8.86 11.54 1.79
N ARG A 232 9.12 10.30 1.40
CA ARG A 232 8.47 9.61 0.27
C ARG A 232 7.96 8.24 0.71
N ALA A 233 7.08 7.70 -0.11
CA ALA A 233 6.50 6.37 0.05
C ALA A 233 6.81 5.49 -1.16
N VAL A 234 6.82 4.18 -0.96
CA VAL A 234 7.00 3.16 -2.01
C VAL A 234 6.03 2.01 -1.79
N ALA A 235 5.43 1.53 -2.87
CA ALA A 235 4.62 0.32 -2.87
C ALA A 235 4.89 -0.50 -4.13
N THR A 236 4.75 -1.82 -4.02
CA THR A 236 4.99 -2.76 -5.11
C THR A 236 3.82 -3.71 -5.32
N SER A 237 3.26 -3.70 -6.51
CA SER A 237 2.35 -4.74 -7.00
C SER A 237 3.09 -5.71 -7.91
N GLY A 238 2.81 -7.02 -7.79
CA GLY A 238 3.51 -8.02 -8.60
C GLY A 238 2.76 -9.33 -8.77
N ASN A 239 3.01 -9.99 -9.88
CA ASN A 239 2.38 -11.25 -10.29
C ASN A 239 3.05 -12.50 -9.72
N TYR A 240 4.19 -12.36 -9.04
CA TYR A 240 5.03 -13.49 -8.64
C TYR A 240 4.76 -13.99 -7.21
N ARG A 241 4.10 -13.20 -6.35
CA ARG A 241 3.82 -13.56 -4.95
C ARG A 241 2.55 -14.38 -4.78
N ASN A 242 1.45 -13.94 -5.38
CA ASN A 242 0.13 -14.55 -5.25
C ASN A 242 -0.37 -14.97 -6.63
N TYR A 243 -0.25 -16.24 -6.94
CA TYR A 243 -0.74 -16.84 -8.19
C TYR A 243 -1.26 -18.25 -7.93
N PHE A 244 -2.11 -18.73 -8.80
CA PHE A 244 -2.41 -20.16 -8.90
C PHE A 244 -1.97 -20.70 -10.25
N GLU A 245 -1.69 -22.01 -10.32
CA GLU A 245 -1.36 -22.68 -11.57
C GLU A 245 -2.53 -23.60 -11.98
N GLU A 246 -2.94 -23.50 -13.24
CA GLU A 246 -3.94 -24.36 -13.83
C GLU A 246 -3.52 -24.73 -15.25
N ASN A 247 -3.51 -26.04 -15.56
CA ASN A 247 -3.07 -26.57 -16.87
C ASN A 247 -1.69 -26.07 -17.31
N GLY A 248 -0.76 -25.91 -16.37
CA GLY A 248 0.60 -25.39 -16.61
C GLY A 248 0.64 -23.86 -16.85
N GLN A 249 -0.46 -23.14 -16.66
CA GLN A 249 -0.55 -21.71 -16.80
C GLN A 249 -0.69 -21.02 -15.43
N ARG A 250 0.09 -19.95 -15.21
CA ARG A 250 0.00 -19.11 -14.02
C ARG A 250 -1.03 -18.03 -14.21
N TYR A 251 -1.88 -17.86 -13.19
CA TYR A 251 -2.87 -16.79 -13.09
C TYR A 251 -2.55 -15.93 -11.88
N ALA A 252 -2.22 -14.67 -12.14
CA ALA A 252 -1.95 -13.71 -11.09
C ALA A 252 -3.24 -13.24 -10.39
N HIS A 253 -3.12 -12.78 -9.17
CA HIS A 253 -4.23 -12.19 -8.41
C HIS A 253 -4.69 -10.82 -8.94
N ILE A 254 -3.94 -10.23 -9.88
CA ILE A 254 -4.28 -8.95 -10.51
C ILE A 254 -5.25 -9.21 -11.64
N ILE A 255 -6.49 -8.77 -11.46
CA ILE A 255 -7.59 -8.95 -12.41
C ILE A 255 -7.75 -7.66 -13.20
N ASN A 256 -7.84 -7.79 -14.53
CA ASN A 256 -8.17 -6.66 -15.39
C ASN A 256 -9.67 -6.37 -15.33
N PRO A 257 -10.08 -5.18 -14.84
CA PRO A 257 -11.50 -4.84 -14.69
C PRO A 257 -12.26 -4.75 -16.03
N LYS A 258 -11.55 -4.53 -17.15
CA LYS A 258 -12.16 -4.40 -18.47
C LYS A 258 -12.42 -5.75 -19.15
N THR A 259 -11.57 -6.74 -18.88
CA THR A 259 -11.70 -8.09 -19.45
C THR A 259 -12.33 -9.09 -18.48
N GLY A 260 -12.39 -8.74 -17.21
CA GLY A 260 -12.84 -9.62 -16.12
C GLY A 260 -11.91 -10.81 -15.86
N ARG A 261 -10.70 -10.83 -16.42
CA ARG A 261 -9.74 -11.93 -16.34
C ARG A 261 -8.46 -11.53 -15.65
N PRO A 262 -7.75 -12.48 -14.99
CA PRO A 262 -6.40 -12.25 -14.51
C PRO A 262 -5.48 -11.78 -15.64
N GLU A 263 -4.65 -10.77 -15.35
CA GLU A 263 -3.70 -10.23 -16.32
C GLU A 263 -2.66 -11.25 -16.72
N LYS A 264 -2.44 -11.34 -18.04
CA LYS A 264 -1.38 -12.13 -18.67
C LYS A 264 -0.37 -11.16 -19.23
N SER A 265 0.66 -10.85 -18.49
CA SER A 265 1.68 -9.89 -18.88
C SER A 265 3.07 -10.45 -18.67
N LYS A 266 4.02 -10.00 -19.49
CA LYS A 266 5.46 -10.18 -19.22
C LYS A 266 5.91 -9.34 -18.02
N LEU A 267 5.10 -8.37 -17.60
CA LEU A 267 5.34 -7.52 -16.46
C LEU A 267 5.20 -8.32 -15.17
N LEU A 268 6.29 -8.44 -14.42
CA LEU A 268 6.37 -9.22 -13.19
C LEU A 268 6.00 -8.38 -11.97
N SER A 269 6.48 -7.12 -11.94
CA SER A 269 6.13 -6.19 -10.88
C SER A 269 6.22 -4.73 -11.34
N VAL A 270 5.47 -3.91 -10.63
CA VAL A 270 5.51 -2.45 -10.72
C VAL A 270 5.71 -1.90 -9.32
N THR A 271 6.78 -1.15 -9.14
CA THR A 271 7.02 -0.38 -7.93
C THR A 271 6.77 1.10 -8.23
N VAL A 272 5.99 1.76 -7.38
CA VAL A 272 5.72 3.19 -7.48
C VAL A 272 6.26 3.90 -6.25
N ILE A 273 6.96 5.02 -6.48
CA ILE A 273 7.38 5.96 -5.44
C ILE A 273 6.53 7.22 -5.58
N ALA A 274 5.88 7.64 -4.50
CA ALA A 274 4.98 8.80 -4.43
C ALA A 274 5.16 9.54 -3.10
N ASP A 275 4.48 10.66 -2.93
CA ASP A 275 4.50 11.44 -1.67
C ASP A 275 3.70 10.74 -0.56
N HIS A 276 2.66 9.97 -0.95
CA HIS A 276 1.79 9.22 -0.06
C HIS A 276 1.76 7.73 -0.44
N CYS A 277 1.80 6.86 0.57
CA CYS A 277 1.80 5.41 0.35
C CYS A 277 0.47 4.91 -0.21
N VAL A 278 -0.65 5.53 0.16
CA VAL A 278 -1.98 5.24 -0.38
C VAL A 278 -2.02 5.42 -1.91
N GLU A 279 -1.35 6.43 -2.45
CA GLU A 279 -1.24 6.65 -3.89
C GLU A 279 -0.26 5.68 -4.54
N ALA A 280 0.90 5.44 -3.92
CA ALA A 280 1.86 4.47 -4.42
C ALA A 280 1.24 3.07 -4.57
N ASP A 281 0.49 2.57 -3.57
CA ASP A 281 -0.19 1.27 -3.57
C ASP A 281 -1.25 1.20 -4.68
N ALA A 282 -2.10 2.23 -4.78
CA ALA A 282 -3.14 2.34 -5.79
C ALA A 282 -2.58 2.37 -7.22
N TYR A 283 -1.60 3.24 -7.48
CA TYR A 283 -0.99 3.33 -8.81
C TYR A 283 -0.17 2.09 -9.17
N ALA A 284 0.53 1.45 -8.22
CA ALA A 284 1.24 0.21 -8.49
C ALA A 284 0.29 -0.87 -9.03
N THR A 285 -0.88 -1.02 -8.42
CA THR A 285 -1.92 -1.95 -8.91
C THR A 285 -2.49 -1.52 -10.27
N ALA A 286 -2.83 -0.24 -10.44
CA ALA A 286 -3.35 0.29 -11.70
C ALA A 286 -2.36 0.09 -12.86
N PHE A 287 -1.07 0.34 -12.62
CA PHE A 287 -0.02 0.23 -13.64
C PHE A 287 0.26 -1.22 -14.05
N MET A 288 0.09 -2.18 -13.13
CA MET A 288 0.10 -3.60 -13.50
C MET A 288 -1.00 -3.95 -14.51
N VAL A 289 -2.20 -3.35 -14.35
CA VAL A 289 -3.34 -3.54 -15.27
C VAL A 289 -3.15 -2.78 -16.59
N MET A 290 -2.63 -1.55 -16.52
CA MET A 290 -2.38 -0.71 -17.72
C MET A 290 -1.28 -1.28 -18.60
N GLY A 291 -0.29 -1.94 -18.00
CA GLY A 291 0.93 -2.37 -18.68
C GLY A 291 1.90 -1.22 -18.95
N MET A 292 3.11 -1.57 -19.40
CA MET A 292 4.24 -0.61 -19.50
C MET A 292 3.95 0.58 -20.41
N ASP A 293 3.44 0.35 -21.63
CA ASP A 293 3.31 1.42 -22.62
C ASP A 293 2.31 2.51 -22.19
N LYS A 294 1.14 2.10 -21.69
CA LYS A 294 0.13 3.04 -21.19
C LYS A 294 0.59 3.76 -19.94
N THR A 295 1.30 3.05 -19.04
CA THR A 295 1.86 3.65 -17.84
C THR A 295 2.92 4.69 -18.19
N LYS A 296 3.83 4.41 -19.14
CA LYS A 296 4.82 5.40 -19.60
C LYS A 296 4.15 6.64 -20.21
N GLN A 297 3.04 6.47 -20.90
CA GLN A 297 2.28 7.61 -21.42
C GLN A 297 1.65 8.43 -20.28
N PHE A 298 1.04 7.77 -19.30
CA PHE A 298 0.45 8.38 -18.11
C PHE A 298 1.48 9.18 -17.31
N LEU A 299 2.67 8.61 -17.10
CA LEU A 299 3.75 9.23 -16.33
C LEU A 299 4.31 10.53 -16.95
N LYS A 300 4.05 10.82 -18.23
CA LYS A 300 4.46 12.10 -18.83
C LYS A 300 3.74 13.29 -18.21
N ASP A 301 2.49 13.07 -17.78
CA ASP A 301 1.66 14.09 -17.15
C ASP A 301 1.74 14.03 -15.61
N HIS A 302 2.47 13.02 -15.05
CA HIS A 302 2.64 12.76 -13.62
C HIS A 302 4.13 12.67 -13.23
N PRO A 303 4.91 13.77 -13.32
CA PRO A 303 6.33 13.78 -13.01
C PRO A 303 6.64 13.56 -11.52
N GLU A 304 5.65 13.68 -10.63
CA GLU A 304 5.75 13.40 -9.19
C GLU A 304 5.83 11.92 -8.87
N LEU A 305 5.41 11.04 -9.78
CA LEU A 305 5.47 9.59 -9.62
C LEU A 305 6.74 9.03 -10.26
N THR A 306 7.53 8.27 -9.50
CA THR A 306 8.58 7.41 -10.05
C THR A 306 8.03 5.99 -10.19
N CYS A 307 8.29 5.35 -11.32
CA CYS A 307 7.82 4.00 -11.57
C CYS A 307 8.97 3.09 -11.99
N ILE A 308 9.05 1.90 -11.38
CA ILE A 308 10.07 0.89 -11.67
C ILE A 308 9.34 -0.36 -12.14
N PHE A 309 9.63 -0.79 -13.37
CA PHE A 309 9.11 -2.01 -13.95
C PHE A 309 10.14 -3.13 -13.85
N ILE A 310 9.71 -4.33 -13.46
CA ILE A 310 10.47 -5.56 -13.65
C ILE A 310 9.66 -6.45 -14.57
N TYR A 311 10.25 -6.89 -15.69
CA TYR A 311 9.58 -7.70 -16.70
C TYR A 311 10.46 -8.82 -17.23
N ASP A 312 9.82 -9.87 -17.75
CA ASP A 312 10.51 -11.02 -18.38
C ASP A 312 10.57 -10.85 -19.89
N GLU A 313 11.77 -10.88 -20.44
CA GLU A 313 11.99 -10.98 -21.88
C GLU A 313 12.81 -12.22 -22.19
N ASN A 314 12.13 -13.22 -22.77
CA ASN A 314 12.72 -14.50 -23.17
C ASN A 314 13.45 -15.23 -22.03
N GLY A 315 12.92 -15.16 -20.81
CA GLY A 315 13.48 -15.79 -19.62
C GLY A 315 14.59 -14.97 -18.94
N THR A 316 14.82 -13.73 -19.34
CA THR A 316 15.71 -12.76 -18.69
C THR A 316 14.89 -11.66 -18.06
N TYR A 317 15.21 -11.31 -16.81
CA TYR A 317 14.55 -10.22 -16.11
C TYR A 317 15.24 -8.89 -16.41
N HIS A 318 14.44 -7.90 -16.71
CA HIS A 318 14.88 -6.54 -17.01
C HIS A 318 14.22 -5.57 -16.06
N THR A 319 14.96 -4.56 -15.65
CA THR A 319 14.46 -3.42 -14.86
C THR A 319 14.44 -2.16 -15.72
N GLU A 320 13.36 -1.42 -15.67
CA GLU A 320 13.26 -0.10 -16.31
C GLU A 320 12.67 0.91 -15.33
N VAL A 321 13.33 2.07 -15.19
CA VAL A 321 12.91 3.17 -14.32
C VAL A 321 12.39 4.33 -15.16
N CYS A 322 11.23 4.85 -14.79
CA CYS A 322 10.62 6.03 -15.38
C CYS A 322 10.46 7.14 -14.33
N ASN A 323 10.69 8.38 -14.74
CA ASN A 323 10.69 9.56 -13.85
C ASN A 323 11.61 9.37 -12.63
N GLU A 324 12.88 9.04 -12.89
CA GLU A 324 13.85 8.93 -11.80
C GLU A 324 13.79 10.16 -10.88
N PRO A 325 13.83 9.97 -9.55
CA PRO A 325 13.90 11.10 -8.64
C PRO A 325 15.11 11.94 -9.04
N LYS A 326 14.88 13.21 -9.38
CA LYS A 326 16.01 14.13 -9.58
C LYS A 326 16.74 14.19 -8.24
N ASN A 327 17.98 13.71 -8.19
CA ASN A 327 18.86 13.92 -7.05
C ASN A 327 18.87 15.44 -6.75
N GLN A 328 18.21 15.82 -5.66
CA GLN A 328 18.23 17.19 -5.14
C GLN A 328 19.47 17.42 -4.31
#